data_a7f8a95e0222ea20281ca9c60431efd9
#
_entry.id   a7f8a95e0222ea20281ca9c60431efd9
#
_cell.length_a   1.000
_cell.length_b   1.000
_cell.length_c   1.000
_cell.angle_alpha   90.00
_cell.angle_beta   90.00
_cell.angle_gamma   90.00
#
_symmetry.space_group_name_H-M   'P 1'
#
loop_
_entity.id
_entity.type
_entity.pdbx_description
1 polymer ?
#
loop_
_entity_poly.entity_id
_entity_poly.type
_entity_poly.pdbx_seq_one_letter_code
_entity_poly.pdbx_strand_id
1 'polypeptide(L)'
;MNSRTQVMTIAGLVGPIQISIDLPDELKADPTFPVRGLALVAHPHPLLGGTMDNKVAQTMARAFNQLGYVSVRPNFRGVGETAGVHDDGRGELEDLLHISDWMRTPSTWMNLPITQTQVWVNAANDLPFVV
;
A
#
# COMPACT_ATOMS: atom_id res chain seq x y z
N MET A 1 -12.24 -2.82 2.82
CA MET A 1 -12.17 -2.11 4.10
C MET A 1 -13.19 -0.99 4.19
N ASN A 2 -13.14 -0.01 3.34
CA ASN A 2 -14.18 1.02 3.22
C ASN A 2 -14.36 1.37 1.74
N SER A 3 -15.26 2.31 1.44
CA SER A 3 -15.58 2.69 0.07
C SER A 3 -14.43 3.34 -0.69
N ARG A 4 -13.32 3.63 -0.01
CA ARG A 4 -12.14 4.27 -0.59
C ARG A 4 -10.97 3.30 -0.80
N THR A 5 -11.14 2.05 -0.41
CA THR A 5 -10.17 1.01 -0.63
C THR A 5 -10.10 0.67 -2.11
N GLN A 6 -8.92 0.72 -2.69
CA GLN A 6 -8.66 0.30 -4.06
C GLN A 6 -7.80 -0.94 -4.06
N VAL A 7 -8.29 -2.02 -4.65
CA VAL A 7 -7.52 -3.25 -4.84
C VAL A 7 -7.02 -3.29 -6.27
N MET A 8 -5.72 -3.56 -6.46
CA MET A 8 -5.12 -3.62 -7.78
C MET A 8 -3.88 -4.50 -7.76
N THR A 9 -3.34 -4.78 -8.94
CA THR A 9 -2.02 -5.41 -9.05
C THR A 9 -1.02 -4.42 -9.63
N ILE A 10 0.22 -4.52 -9.18
CA ILE A 10 1.34 -3.75 -9.72
C ILE A 10 2.41 -4.70 -10.22
N ALA A 11 3.29 -4.23 -11.09
CA ALA A 11 4.41 -5.03 -11.57
C ALA A 11 5.42 -5.23 -10.43
N GLY A 12 5.73 -6.48 -10.12
CA GLY A 12 6.71 -6.85 -9.10
C GLY A 12 7.91 -7.55 -9.71
N LEU A 13 8.82 -8.00 -8.84
CA LEU A 13 10.09 -8.63 -9.25
C LEU A 13 9.88 -9.99 -9.89
N VAL A 14 8.89 -10.75 -9.47
CA VAL A 14 8.61 -12.10 -10.00
C VAL A 14 7.24 -12.20 -10.66
N GLY A 15 6.61 -11.08 -10.95
CA GLY A 15 5.28 -11.00 -11.55
C GLY A 15 4.39 -10.03 -10.79
N PRO A 16 3.06 -10.05 -11.01
CA PRO A 16 2.18 -9.09 -10.35
C PRO A 16 2.18 -9.23 -8.83
N ILE A 17 2.04 -8.11 -8.13
CA ILE A 17 1.81 -8.05 -6.69
C ILE A 17 0.43 -7.43 -6.48
N GLN A 18 -0.42 -8.15 -5.76
CA GLN A 18 -1.74 -7.63 -5.37
C GLN A 18 -1.58 -6.70 -4.17
N ILE A 19 -2.12 -5.50 -4.29
CA ILE A 19 -2.10 -4.51 -3.20
C ILE A 19 -3.49 -3.94 -2.97
N SER A 20 -3.67 -3.40 -1.77
CA SER A 20 -4.84 -2.62 -1.40
C SER A 20 -4.37 -1.24 -0.96
N ILE A 21 -4.92 -0.19 -1.56
CA ILE A 21 -4.60 1.20 -1.23
C ILE A 21 -5.76 1.80 -0.46
N ASP A 22 -5.49 2.37 0.70
CA ASP A 22 -6.47 3.07 1.51
C ASP A 22 -6.04 4.52 1.70
N LEU A 23 -6.93 5.45 1.34
CA LEU A 23 -6.66 6.88 1.44
C LEU A 23 -7.40 7.48 2.66
N PRO A 24 -6.83 8.53 3.29
CA PRO A 24 -7.59 9.29 4.28
C PRO A 24 -8.92 9.78 3.72
N ASP A 25 -9.98 9.72 4.53
CA ASP A 25 -11.32 10.12 4.10
C ASP A 25 -11.39 11.59 3.68
N GLU A 26 -10.57 12.44 4.27
CA GLU A 26 -10.53 13.87 3.97
C GLU A 26 -10.18 14.14 2.51
N LEU A 27 -9.42 13.28 1.85
CA LEU A 27 -9.07 13.45 0.44
C LEU A 27 -10.27 13.36 -0.49
N LYS A 28 -11.39 12.80 -0.04
CA LYS A 28 -12.60 12.69 -0.86
C LYS A 28 -13.16 14.07 -1.20
N ALA A 29 -13.19 14.95 -0.23
CA ALA A 29 -13.75 16.29 -0.39
C ALA A 29 -12.70 17.34 -0.72
N ASP A 30 -11.42 17.08 -0.41
CA ASP A 30 -10.35 18.05 -0.52
C ASP A 30 -9.07 17.41 -1.05
N PRO A 31 -8.80 17.51 -2.37
CA PRO A 31 -7.57 16.98 -2.94
C PRO A 31 -6.31 17.70 -2.49
N THR A 32 -6.44 18.83 -1.78
CA THR A 32 -5.30 19.55 -1.19
C THR A 32 -5.02 19.14 0.25
N PHE A 33 -5.81 18.20 0.82
CA PHE A 33 -5.60 17.72 2.18
C PHE A 33 -4.13 17.32 2.38
N PRO A 34 -3.47 17.81 3.45
CA PRO A 34 -2.04 17.53 3.67
C PRO A 34 -1.83 16.13 4.21
N VAL A 35 -1.53 15.19 3.33
CA VAL A 35 -1.15 13.82 3.71
C VAL A 35 0.12 13.89 4.55
N ARG A 36 0.10 13.20 5.70
CA ARG A 36 1.19 13.27 6.69
C ARG A 36 2.30 12.26 6.45
N GLY A 37 2.02 11.22 5.70
CA GLY A 37 3.02 10.19 5.41
C GLY A 37 2.43 9.03 4.64
N LEU A 38 3.28 8.04 4.39
CA LEU A 38 2.94 6.80 3.69
C LEU A 38 3.19 5.61 4.62
N ALA A 39 2.29 4.67 4.66
CA ALA A 39 2.43 3.46 5.47
C ALA A 39 2.29 2.21 4.62
N LEU A 40 3.24 1.29 4.75
CA LEU A 40 3.21 -0.02 4.13
C LEU A 40 2.93 -1.05 5.24
N VAL A 41 1.77 -1.69 5.20
CA VAL A 41 1.29 -2.57 6.26
C VAL A 41 1.32 -4.02 5.78
N ALA A 42 2.23 -4.80 6.36
CA ALA A 42 2.37 -6.23 6.05
C ALA A 42 1.39 -7.07 6.86
N HIS A 43 0.99 -8.20 6.30
CA HIS A 43 0.07 -9.12 6.97
C HIS A 43 0.84 -10.25 7.69
N PRO A 44 0.14 -11.08 8.53
CA PRO A 44 0.76 -12.22 9.20
C PRO A 44 1.28 -13.26 8.22
N HIS A 45 2.06 -14.20 8.75
CA HIS A 45 2.74 -15.26 7.99
C HIS A 45 1.78 -15.99 7.04
N PRO A 46 2.08 -16.07 5.73
CA PRO A 46 1.17 -16.65 4.73
C PRO A 46 0.83 -18.12 4.98
N LEU A 47 1.79 -18.90 5.50
CA LEU A 47 1.59 -20.32 5.77
C LEU A 47 0.58 -20.57 6.89
N LEU A 48 0.21 -19.54 7.64
CA LEU A 48 -0.82 -19.58 8.68
C LEU A 48 -2.14 -18.94 8.20
N GLY A 49 -2.31 -18.79 6.88
CA GLY A 49 -3.52 -18.21 6.30
C GLY A 49 -3.54 -16.68 6.28
N GLY A 50 -2.39 -16.02 6.52
CA GLY A 50 -2.33 -14.55 6.49
C GLY A 50 -2.54 -13.99 5.11
N THR A 51 -3.31 -12.90 5.01
CA THR A 51 -3.54 -12.14 3.79
C THR A 51 -3.64 -10.65 4.11
N MET A 52 -3.61 -9.81 3.08
CA MET A 52 -3.81 -8.35 3.24
C MET A 52 -5.15 -7.99 3.86
N ASP A 53 -6.12 -8.92 3.87
CA ASP A 53 -7.44 -8.72 4.46
C ASP A 53 -7.51 -9.14 5.93
N ASN A 54 -6.40 -9.53 6.53
CA ASN A 54 -6.32 -9.81 7.96
C ASN A 54 -6.80 -8.61 8.77
N LYS A 55 -7.56 -8.87 9.85
CA LYS A 55 -8.17 -7.81 10.65
C LYS A 55 -7.15 -6.87 11.27
N VAL A 56 -6.00 -7.38 11.71
CA VAL A 56 -4.94 -6.55 12.29
C VAL A 56 -4.36 -5.64 11.23
N ALA A 57 -4.07 -6.16 10.04
CA ALA A 57 -3.57 -5.35 8.92
C ALA A 57 -4.58 -4.26 8.54
N GLN A 58 -5.86 -4.59 8.43
CA GLN A 58 -6.90 -3.60 8.16
C GLN A 58 -7.01 -2.55 9.25
N THR A 59 -6.95 -2.96 10.51
CA THR A 59 -7.01 -2.05 11.66
C THR A 59 -5.84 -1.07 11.65
N MET A 60 -4.63 -1.56 11.38
CA MET A 60 -3.44 -0.71 11.28
C MET A 60 -3.56 0.27 10.11
N ALA A 61 -4.01 -0.18 8.96
CA ALA A 61 -4.21 0.68 7.80
C ALA A 61 -5.22 1.79 8.11
N ARG A 62 -6.32 1.44 8.77
CA ARG A 62 -7.34 2.41 9.19
C ARG A 62 -6.77 3.41 10.19
N ALA A 63 -5.98 2.95 11.15
CA ALA A 63 -5.35 3.84 12.13
C ALA A 63 -4.42 4.84 11.44
N PHE A 64 -3.61 4.40 10.48
CA PHE A 64 -2.77 5.30 9.71
C PHE A 64 -3.59 6.29 8.89
N ASN A 65 -4.69 5.85 8.27
CA ASN A 65 -5.59 6.77 7.57
C ASN A 65 -6.15 7.84 8.51
N GLN A 66 -6.52 7.48 9.73
CA GLN A 66 -7.01 8.44 10.73
C GLN A 66 -5.94 9.44 11.15
N LEU A 67 -4.68 9.06 11.05
CA LEU A 67 -3.54 9.95 11.31
C LEU A 67 -3.16 10.79 10.08
N GLY A 68 -3.86 10.65 8.97
CA GLY A 68 -3.59 11.39 7.75
C GLY A 68 -2.60 10.74 6.80
N TYR A 69 -2.30 9.46 6.99
CA TYR A 69 -1.40 8.68 6.13
C TYR A 69 -2.16 7.98 5.01
N VAL A 70 -1.52 7.87 3.86
CA VAL A 70 -1.92 6.91 2.82
C VAL A 70 -1.35 5.56 3.19
N SER A 71 -2.17 4.51 3.20
CA SER A 71 -1.70 3.16 3.55
C SER A 71 -1.85 2.20 2.38
N VAL A 72 -0.89 1.28 2.28
CA VAL A 72 -0.87 0.22 1.27
C VAL A 72 -0.68 -1.11 1.98
N ARG A 73 -1.52 -2.09 1.64
CA ARG A 73 -1.43 -3.46 2.17
C ARG A 73 -1.19 -4.41 1.01
N PRO A 74 0.00 -5.01 0.88
CA PRO A 74 0.26 -6.01 -0.15
C PRO A 74 -0.10 -7.41 0.34
N ASN A 75 -0.34 -8.32 -0.61
CA ASN A 75 -0.26 -9.76 -0.37
C ASN A 75 1.17 -10.25 -0.61
N PHE A 76 1.68 -11.08 0.28
CA PHE A 76 2.98 -11.70 0.10
C PHE A 76 2.96 -12.72 -1.05
N ARG A 77 4.16 -13.13 -1.49
CA ARG A 77 4.34 -14.10 -2.58
C ARG A 77 3.49 -15.35 -2.36
N GLY A 78 2.73 -15.73 -3.39
CA GLY A 78 1.86 -16.90 -3.36
C GLY A 78 0.52 -16.68 -2.69
N VAL A 79 0.23 -15.46 -2.20
CA VAL A 79 -1.05 -15.13 -1.56
C VAL A 79 -1.91 -14.32 -2.54
N GLY A 80 -3.18 -14.69 -2.67
CA GLY A 80 -4.09 -14.00 -3.56
C GLY A 80 -3.57 -13.98 -4.99
N GLU A 81 -3.54 -12.82 -5.62
CA GLU A 81 -3.05 -12.65 -6.99
C GLU A 81 -1.55 -12.30 -7.06
N THR A 82 -0.85 -12.30 -5.94
CA THR A 82 0.60 -12.05 -5.94
C THR A 82 1.36 -13.27 -6.46
N ALA A 83 2.20 -13.03 -7.47
CA ALA A 83 3.00 -14.08 -8.08
C ALA A 83 4.10 -14.60 -7.15
N GLY A 84 4.64 -15.76 -7.48
CA GLY A 84 5.73 -16.38 -6.76
C GLY A 84 5.25 -17.38 -5.72
N VAL A 85 6.20 -17.84 -4.91
CA VAL A 85 5.95 -18.79 -3.82
C VAL A 85 6.59 -18.25 -2.56
N HIS A 86 6.09 -18.71 -1.40
CA HIS A 86 6.68 -18.35 -0.11
C HIS A 86 8.18 -18.62 -0.11
N ASP A 87 8.99 -17.65 0.31
CA ASP A 87 10.46 -17.69 0.23
C ASP A 87 11.11 -17.40 1.58
N ASP A 88 10.49 -17.85 2.66
CA ASP A 88 11.01 -17.77 4.04
C ASP A 88 11.46 -16.35 4.44
N GLY A 89 10.76 -15.33 3.97
CA GLY A 89 10.98 -13.93 4.32
C GLY A 89 11.93 -13.20 3.38
N ARG A 90 12.76 -13.90 2.61
CA ARG A 90 13.76 -13.26 1.74
C ARG A 90 13.12 -12.59 0.53
N GLY A 91 12.33 -13.33 -0.25
CA GLY A 91 11.61 -12.79 -1.39
C GLY A 91 10.54 -11.82 -0.97
N GLU A 92 9.88 -12.09 0.16
CA GLU A 92 8.90 -11.18 0.75
C GLU A 92 9.50 -9.83 1.10
N LEU A 93 10.71 -9.83 1.68
CA LEU A 93 11.43 -8.59 1.96
C LEU A 93 11.76 -7.84 0.67
N GLU A 94 12.22 -8.54 -0.36
CA GLU A 94 12.51 -7.93 -1.66
C GLU A 94 11.26 -7.26 -2.25
N ASP A 95 10.11 -7.92 -2.15
CA ASP A 95 8.84 -7.35 -2.60
C ASP A 95 8.47 -6.11 -1.79
N LEU A 96 8.65 -6.13 -0.47
CA LEU A 96 8.36 -4.96 0.37
C LEU A 96 9.25 -3.77 0.01
N LEU A 97 10.54 -4.01 -0.25
CA LEU A 97 11.45 -2.96 -0.68
C LEU A 97 11.04 -2.39 -2.05
N HIS A 98 10.62 -3.25 -2.96
CA HIS A 98 10.12 -2.84 -4.28
C HIS A 98 8.87 -1.97 -4.15
N ILE A 99 7.91 -2.38 -3.31
CA ILE A 99 6.69 -1.62 -3.06
C ILE A 99 7.01 -0.29 -2.38
N SER A 100 7.98 -0.27 -1.46
CA SER A 100 8.43 0.96 -0.80
C SER A 100 8.91 1.99 -1.83
N ASP A 101 9.75 1.57 -2.77
CA ASP A 101 10.23 2.44 -3.84
C ASP A 101 9.07 2.93 -4.72
N TRP A 102 8.13 2.04 -5.04
CA TRP A 102 6.94 2.37 -5.81
C TRP A 102 6.09 3.44 -5.11
N MET A 103 5.88 3.30 -3.80
CA MET A 103 5.10 4.25 -2.99
C MET A 103 5.78 5.62 -2.88
N ARG A 104 7.10 5.66 -2.89
CA ARG A 104 7.87 6.88 -2.69
C ARG A 104 8.20 7.60 -3.98
N THR A 105 7.70 7.12 -5.10
CA THR A 105 7.93 7.70 -6.43
C THR A 105 6.71 8.53 -6.85
N PRO A 106 6.83 9.87 -6.97
CA PRO A 106 5.69 10.72 -7.32
C PRO A 106 4.98 10.31 -8.60
N SER A 107 5.70 9.91 -9.64
CA SER A 107 5.11 9.51 -10.92
C SER A 107 4.18 8.30 -10.79
N THR A 108 4.40 7.42 -9.81
CA THR A 108 3.50 6.31 -9.51
C THR A 108 2.08 6.82 -9.27
N TRP A 109 1.95 7.77 -8.35
CA TRP A 109 0.66 8.32 -7.95
C TRP A 109 0.06 9.21 -9.03
N MET A 110 0.88 9.93 -9.77
CA MET A 110 0.43 10.76 -10.88
C MET A 110 -0.21 9.94 -11.99
N ASN A 111 0.16 8.67 -12.12
CA ASN A 111 -0.38 7.77 -13.13
C ASN A 111 -1.59 6.97 -12.66
N LEU A 112 -1.99 7.09 -11.39
CA LEU A 112 -3.16 6.41 -10.85
C LEU A 112 -4.38 7.34 -10.87
N PRO A 113 -5.51 6.90 -11.46
CA PRO A 113 -6.71 7.76 -11.52
C PRO A 113 -7.19 8.24 -10.15
N ILE A 114 -7.00 7.44 -9.10
CA ILE A 114 -7.49 7.77 -7.76
C ILE A 114 -6.69 8.87 -7.06
N THR A 115 -5.48 9.16 -7.53
CA THR A 115 -4.57 10.08 -6.84
C THR A 115 -4.00 11.18 -7.75
N GLN A 116 -4.15 11.08 -9.07
CA GLN A 116 -3.45 11.96 -10.01
C GLN A 116 -3.71 13.46 -9.81
N THR A 117 -4.85 13.83 -9.21
CA THR A 117 -5.22 15.23 -8.97
C THR A 117 -4.93 15.68 -7.53
N GLN A 118 -4.39 14.82 -6.69
CA GLN A 118 -4.14 15.13 -5.28
C GLN A 118 -2.77 15.79 -5.10
N VAL A 119 -2.72 16.85 -4.32
CA VAL A 119 -1.52 17.71 -4.21
C VAL A 119 -0.35 16.98 -3.53
N TRP A 120 -0.62 16.13 -2.53
CA TRP A 120 0.43 15.41 -1.78
C TRP A 120 1.33 14.56 -2.68
N VAL A 121 0.83 14.16 -3.84
CA VAL A 121 1.53 13.26 -4.77
C VAL A 121 2.89 13.83 -5.19
N ASN A 122 3.00 15.14 -5.34
CA ASN A 122 4.25 15.79 -5.74
C ASN A 122 5.35 15.67 -4.70
N ALA A 123 4.99 15.42 -3.44
CA ALA A 123 5.93 15.30 -2.33
C ALA A 123 6.07 13.86 -1.82
N ALA A 124 5.60 12.86 -2.56
CA ALA A 124 5.60 11.48 -2.10
C ALA A 124 6.98 10.97 -1.68
N ASN A 125 8.05 11.43 -2.34
CA ASN A 125 9.42 11.04 -2.00
C ASN A 125 9.95 11.72 -0.72
N ASP A 126 9.30 12.78 -0.24
CA ASP A 126 9.72 13.54 0.94
C ASP A 126 8.85 13.28 2.17
N LEU A 127 7.74 12.55 2.01
CA LEU A 127 6.85 12.25 3.12
C LEU A 127 7.47 11.22 4.08
N PRO A 128 7.16 11.31 5.39
CA PRO A 128 7.49 10.23 6.32
C PRO A 128 6.99 8.88 5.81
N PHE A 129 7.78 7.85 5.97
CA PHE A 129 7.48 6.50 5.51
C PHE A 129 7.59 5.51 6.66
N VAL A 130 6.56 4.69 6.84
CA VAL A 130 6.47 3.67 7.89
C VAL A 130 6.20 2.32 7.25
N VAL A 131 6.88 1.30 7.74
CA VAL A 131 6.65 -0.10 7.33
C VAL A 131 6.16 -0.93 8.50
#